data_76b8ad9d1182e2786f61d1a185ffcef2
#
_entry.id   76b8ad9d1182e2786f61d1a185ffcef2
#
_cell.length_a   1.000
_cell.length_b   1.000
_cell.length_c   1.000
_cell.angle_alpha   90.00
_cell.angle_beta   90.00
_cell.angle_gamma   90.00
#
_symmetry.space_group_name_H-M   'P 1'
#
loop_
_entity.id
_entity.type
_entity.pdbx_description
1 polymer ?
#
loop_
_entity_poly.entity_id
_entity_poly.type
_entity_poly.pdbx_seq_one_letter_code
_entity_poly.pdbx_strand_id
1 'polypeptide(L)'
;MSNQILTEIHVDLDNRDKNTALFRVFLAFPVLIFLSSFSEFADNLPGVIGGFLVLPVVLSLLFRNVYPSYVLAFNKALLELSNRVSAYVLVLTDEYPSIEANQKVRLIYPEIEGGKKLSPWMPLVKWFLAIPLYLLGIVYAIYALILTFIAWLTVITKGHYPVERAEEVVKVIAYWNRLYGYALLLVTDEYPSFSLN
;
A
#
# COMPACT_ATOMS: atom_id res chain seq x y z
N MET A 1 -10.93 -15.02 -11.00
CA MET A 1 -10.33 -14.28 -9.86
C MET A 1 -9.39 -13.26 -10.47
N SER A 2 -9.43 -12.01 -10.02
CA SER A 2 -8.49 -10.98 -10.51
C SER A 2 -7.07 -11.37 -10.13
N ASN A 3 -6.12 -11.20 -11.05
CA ASN A 3 -4.70 -11.49 -10.82
C ASN A 3 -3.99 -10.25 -10.23
N GLN A 4 -4.62 -9.60 -9.24
CA GLN A 4 -4.13 -8.39 -8.60
C GLN A 4 -3.99 -8.59 -7.08
N ILE A 5 -3.33 -7.64 -6.41
CA ILE A 5 -3.21 -7.66 -4.95
C ILE A 5 -4.61 -7.41 -4.33
N LEU A 6 -5.04 -8.34 -3.48
CA LEU A 6 -6.24 -8.16 -2.67
C LEU A 6 -5.83 -7.60 -1.31
N THR A 7 -6.57 -6.61 -0.85
CA THR A 7 -6.31 -5.89 0.40
C THR A 7 -7.43 -6.16 1.38
N GLU A 8 -7.08 -6.70 2.53
CA GLU A 8 -7.98 -6.96 3.65
C GLU A 8 -7.51 -6.12 4.85
N ILE A 9 -8.33 -5.17 5.27
CA ILE A 9 -8.05 -4.32 6.44
C ILE A 9 -9.23 -4.43 7.39
N HIS A 10 -8.96 -4.93 8.59
CA HIS A 10 -9.95 -4.95 9.66
C HIS A 10 -9.97 -3.58 10.36
N VAL A 11 -11.11 -2.89 10.25
CA VAL A 11 -11.29 -1.55 10.83
C VAL A 11 -11.90 -1.65 12.21
N ASP A 12 -11.32 -0.91 13.16
CA ASP A 12 -11.90 -0.73 14.48
C ASP A 12 -12.98 0.37 14.43
N LEU A 13 -14.25 -0.03 14.42
CA LEU A 13 -15.38 0.90 14.24
C LEU A 13 -15.79 1.57 15.56
N ASP A 14 -15.89 0.80 16.65
CA ASP A 14 -16.43 1.24 17.94
C ASP A 14 -15.36 1.24 19.04
N ASN A 15 -15.68 1.85 20.17
CA ASN A 15 -14.83 1.93 21.37
C ASN A 15 -13.42 2.48 21.08
N ARG A 16 -13.34 3.49 20.21
CA ARG A 16 -12.08 4.10 19.79
C ARG A 16 -11.45 4.91 20.91
N ASP A 17 -10.14 4.78 21.06
CA ASP A 17 -9.38 5.58 22.03
C ASP A 17 -9.17 7.02 21.51
N LYS A 18 -9.86 7.96 22.16
CA LYS A 18 -9.82 9.38 21.82
C LYS A 18 -8.42 9.99 22.02
N ASN A 19 -7.67 9.53 23.02
CA ASN A 19 -6.32 10.01 23.27
C ASN A 19 -5.37 9.56 22.18
N THR A 20 -5.42 8.28 21.81
CA THR A 20 -4.66 7.76 20.68
C THR A 20 -5.02 8.49 19.38
N ALA A 21 -6.29 8.75 19.14
CA ALA A 21 -6.72 9.51 17.97
C ALA A 21 -6.19 10.95 17.96
N LEU A 22 -6.17 11.64 19.12
CA LEU A 22 -5.69 13.02 19.25
C LEU A 22 -4.17 13.12 19.03
N PHE A 23 -3.40 12.23 19.66
CA PHE A 23 -1.93 12.25 19.61
C PHE A 23 -1.34 11.40 18.50
N ARG A 24 -2.16 10.82 17.63
CA ARG A 24 -1.80 9.86 16.59
C ARG A 24 -0.61 10.30 15.72
N VAL A 25 -0.57 11.56 15.29
CA VAL A 25 0.52 12.10 14.47
C VAL A 25 1.86 12.00 15.19
N PHE A 26 1.89 12.32 16.49
CA PHE A 26 3.11 12.20 17.30
C PHE A 26 3.47 10.73 17.56
N LEU A 27 2.46 9.90 17.84
CA LEU A 27 2.67 8.47 18.06
C LEU A 27 3.15 7.74 16.80
N ALA A 28 2.74 8.18 15.61
CA ALA A 28 3.18 7.62 14.35
C ALA A 28 4.64 7.98 13.98
N PHE A 29 5.22 9.03 14.60
CA PHE A 29 6.52 9.55 14.21
C PHE A 29 7.64 8.50 14.19
N PRO A 30 7.81 7.62 15.21
CA PRO A 30 8.87 6.60 15.17
C PRO A 30 8.73 5.63 13.99
N VAL A 31 7.53 5.14 13.71
CA VAL A 31 7.31 4.19 12.62
C VAL A 31 7.40 4.88 11.25
N LEU A 32 7.04 6.17 11.16
CA LEU A 32 7.24 6.95 9.94
C LEU A 32 8.72 7.18 9.65
N ILE A 33 9.56 7.47 10.68
CA ILE A 33 11.02 7.54 10.51
C ILE A 33 11.56 6.18 10.06
N PHE A 34 11.11 5.09 10.68
CA PHE A 34 11.53 3.75 10.27
C PHE A 34 11.16 3.46 8.82
N LEU A 35 9.93 3.75 8.41
CA LEU A 35 9.48 3.56 7.03
C LEU A 35 10.23 4.48 6.05
N SER A 36 10.45 5.75 6.40
CA SER A 36 11.17 6.71 5.54
C SER A 36 12.63 6.33 5.34
N SER A 37 13.25 5.62 6.30
CA SER A 37 14.63 5.17 6.16
C SER A 37 14.86 4.27 4.95
N PHE A 38 13.83 3.54 4.51
CA PHE A 38 13.89 2.74 3.28
C PHE A 38 13.82 3.61 2.02
N SER A 39 13.10 4.74 2.05
CA SER A 39 12.98 5.65 0.90
C SER A 39 14.17 6.60 0.78
N GLU A 40 14.67 7.17 1.87
CA GLU A 40 15.83 8.07 1.85
C GLU A 40 17.13 7.36 1.44
N PHE A 41 17.32 6.10 1.87
CA PHE A 41 18.44 5.29 1.39
C PHE A 41 18.33 4.97 -0.11
N ALA A 42 17.11 4.94 -0.60
CA ALA A 42 16.76 4.57 -1.96
C ALA A 42 16.98 5.67 -2.98
N ASP A 43 16.78 6.93 -2.62
CA ASP A 43 16.92 8.07 -3.55
C ASP A 43 18.35 8.25 -4.07
N ASN A 44 19.33 7.63 -3.40
CA ASN A 44 20.74 7.59 -3.84
C ASN A 44 21.11 6.32 -4.62
N LEU A 45 20.22 5.33 -4.71
CA LEU A 45 20.48 4.07 -5.43
C LEU A 45 19.67 4.03 -6.72
N PRO A 46 20.30 3.89 -7.89
CA PRO A 46 19.57 3.78 -9.15
C PRO A 46 18.66 2.55 -9.14
N GLY A 47 17.39 2.76 -9.45
CA GLY A 47 16.41 1.67 -9.58
C GLY A 47 15.66 1.26 -8.33
N VAL A 48 15.76 2.04 -7.26
CA VAL A 48 14.88 1.97 -6.10
C VAL A 48 13.89 3.13 -6.19
N ILE A 49 12.61 2.85 -6.00
CA ILE A 49 11.54 3.84 -6.08
C ILE A 49 10.68 3.73 -4.82
N GLY A 50 10.70 4.77 -3.98
CA GLY A 50 9.93 4.78 -2.72
C GLY A 50 10.28 3.62 -1.79
N GLY A 51 11.54 3.15 -1.80
CA GLY A 51 12.03 2.01 -1.02
C GLY A 51 11.92 0.65 -1.74
N PHE A 52 11.12 0.53 -2.80
CA PHE A 52 10.97 -0.73 -3.53
C PHE A 52 12.13 -0.99 -4.49
N LEU A 53 12.61 -2.23 -4.48
CA LEU A 53 13.68 -2.70 -5.38
C LEU A 53 13.08 -3.00 -6.78
N VAL A 54 12.94 -1.97 -7.61
CA VAL A 54 12.27 -2.07 -8.92
C VAL A 54 13.24 -2.51 -10.01
N LEU A 55 14.40 -1.87 -10.15
CA LEU A 55 15.36 -2.18 -11.21
C LEU A 55 15.87 -3.63 -11.17
N PRO A 56 16.22 -4.23 -10.02
CA PRO A 56 16.60 -5.64 -9.97
C PRO A 56 15.52 -6.56 -10.51
N VAL A 57 14.24 -6.25 -10.25
CA VAL A 57 13.10 -7.03 -10.77
C VAL A 57 12.99 -6.86 -12.28
N VAL A 58 13.03 -5.61 -12.79
CA VAL A 58 12.96 -5.32 -14.23
C VAL A 58 14.05 -6.08 -14.98
N LEU A 59 15.31 -5.96 -14.54
CA LEU A 59 16.45 -6.62 -15.19
C LEU A 59 16.32 -8.15 -15.15
N SER A 60 15.92 -8.71 -14.00
CA SER A 60 15.75 -10.16 -13.87
C SER A 60 14.64 -10.72 -14.74
N LEU A 61 13.49 -10.01 -14.83
CA LEU A 61 12.39 -10.39 -15.70
C LEU A 61 12.79 -10.27 -17.18
N LEU A 62 13.42 -9.14 -17.55
CA LEU A 62 13.79 -8.85 -18.95
C LEU A 62 14.81 -9.86 -19.52
N PHE A 63 15.88 -10.18 -18.74
CA PHE A 63 16.97 -11.00 -19.25
C PHE A 63 16.85 -12.47 -18.92
N ARG A 64 16.14 -12.84 -17.85
CA ARG A 64 16.08 -14.22 -17.36
C ARG A 64 14.67 -14.77 -17.17
N ASN A 65 13.65 -13.93 -17.30
CA ASN A 65 12.26 -14.27 -17.01
C ASN A 65 12.07 -14.91 -15.61
N VAL A 66 12.83 -14.41 -14.64
CA VAL A 66 12.82 -14.90 -13.25
C VAL A 66 12.60 -13.71 -12.31
N TYR A 67 11.70 -13.88 -11.36
CA TYR A 67 11.53 -12.93 -10.27
C TYR A 67 12.34 -13.39 -9.06
N PRO A 68 13.37 -12.65 -8.61
CA PRO A 68 14.18 -13.07 -7.46
C PRO A 68 13.34 -13.15 -6.18
N SER A 69 13.34 -14.31 -5.52
CA SER A 69 12.45 -14.56 -4.36
C SER A 69 12.75 -13.64 -3.17
N TYR A 70 14.00 -13.31 -2.92
CA TYR A 70 14.41 -12.41 -1.85
C TYR A 70 13.98 -10.96 -2.10
N VAL A 71 13.99 -10.50 -3.36
CA VAL A 71 13.47 -9.17 -3.73
C VAL A 71 11.96 -9.15 -3.58
N LEU A 72 11.27 -10.21 -4.00
CA LEU A 72 9.84 -10.34 -3.82
C LEU A 72 9.44 -10.29 -2.34
N ALA A 73 10.15 -11.04 -1.50
CA ALA A 73 9.90 -11.07 -0.06
C ALA A 73 10.09 -9.68 0.58
N PHE A 74 11.18 -8.98 0.21
CA PHE A 74 11.45 -7.63 0.68
C PHE A 74 10.36 -6.64 0.25
N ASN A 75 10.05 -6.58 -1.05
CA ASN A 75 9.05 -5.66 -1.58
C ASN A 75 7.65 -5.92 -0.98
N LYS A 76 7.27 -7.19 -0.78
CA LYS A 76 6.03 -7.55 -0.08
C LYS A 76 6.02 -7.06 1.35
N ALA A 77 7.08 -7.33 2.12
CA ALA A 77 7.19 -6.90 3.51
C ALA A 77 7.11 -5.37 3.65
N LEU A 78 7.76 -4.63 2.75
CA LEU A 78 7.71 -3.17 2.74
C LEU A 78 6.30 -2.66 2.43
N LEU A 79 5.59 -3.25 1.46
CA LEU A 79 4.22 -2.87 1.13
C LEU A 79 3.26 -3.18 2.28
N GLU A 80 3.40 -4.32 2.93
CA GLU A 80 2.60 -4.70 4.11
C GLU A 80 2.83 -3.75 5.28
N LEU A 81 4.09 -3.39 5.56
CA LEU A 81 4.40 -2.38 6.58
C LEU A 81 3.78 -1.03 6.22
N SER A 82 3.90 -0.58 4.97
CA SER A 82 3.30 0.67 4.50
C SER A 82 1.78 0.69 4.67
N ASN A 83 1.12 -0.45 4.45
CA ASN A 83 -0.33 -0.58 4.67
C ASN A 83 -0.70 -0.53 6.16
N ARG A 84 0.09 -1.16 7.05
CA ARG A 84 -0.13 -1.06 8.51
C ARG A 84 0.01 0.38 9.00
N VAL A 85 1.05 1.07 8.53
CA VAL A 85 1.25 2.50 8.85
C VAL A 85 0.10 3.34 8.30
N SER A 86 -0.34 3.09 7.06
CA SER A 86 -1.47 3.79 6.45
C SER A 86 -2.77 3.56 7.21
N ALA A 87 -3.07 2.32 7.61
CA ALA A 87 -4.26 1.99 8.41
C ALA A 87 -4.26 2.73 9.75
N TYR A 88 -3.10 2.82 10.39
CA TYR A 88 -2.94 3.58 11.63
C TYR A 88 -3.10 5.09 11.38
N VAL A 89 -2.37 5.69 10.45
CA VAL A 89 -2.38 7.13 10.17
C VAL A 89 -3.76 7.61 9.70
N LEU A 90 -4.44 6.82 8.87
CA LEU A 90 -5.80 7.11 8.37
C LEU A 90 -6.91 6.77 9.39
N VAL A 91 -6.54 6.55 10.64
CA VAL A 91 -7.49 6.35 11.76
C VAL A 91 -8.33 5.07 11.64
N LEU A 92 -7.98 4.10 10.80
CA LEU A 92 -8.74 2.86 10.63
C LEU A 92 -8.58 1.90 11.81
N THR A 93 -7.44 1.93 12.52
CA THR A 93 -7.18 1.12 13.72
C THR A 93 -6.46 1.93 14.80
N ASP A 94 -6.63 1.59 16.07
CA ASP A 94 -5.87 2.18 17.18
C ASP A 94 -4.63 1.34 17.54
N GLU A 95 -4.49 0.16 16.94
CA GLU A 95 -3.32 -0.69 17.14
C GLU A 95 -2.08 -0.06 16.47
N TYR A 96 -1.01 0.09 17.24
CA TYR A 96 0.25 0.63 16.74
C TYR A 96 0.82 -0.27 15.63
N PRO A 97 1.32 0.30 14.51
CA PRO A 97 1.81 -0.49 13.39
C PRO A 97 2.97 -1.40 13.80
N SER A 98 2.73 -2.70 13.78
CA SER A 98 3.77 -3.70 14.01
C SER A 98 4.76 -3.73 12.84
N ILE A 99 6.05 -3.86 13.14
CA ILE A 99 7.09 -4.08 12.13
C ILE A 99 6.96 -5.48 11.53
N GLU A 100 6.51 -6.45 12.33
CA GLU A 100 6.23 -7.83 11.89
C GLU A 100 4.77 -7.99 11.45
N ALA A 101 4.41 -9.22 11.05
CA ALA A 101 3.07 -9.54 10.57
C ALA A 101 1.98 -9.18 11.58
N ASN A 102 0.87 -8.63 11.09
CA ASN A 102 -0.29 -8.26 11.86
C ASN A 102 -1.55 -8.87 11.21
N GLN A 103 -2.47 -9.36 12.02
CA GLN A 103 -3.70 -10.00 11.54
C GLN A 103 -4.73 -9.00 10.99
N LYS A 104 -4.67 -7.72 11.41
CA LYS A 104 -5.64 -6.70 10.99
C LYS A 104 -5.41 -6.18 9.57
N VAL A 105 -4.18 -6.26 9.06
CA VAL A 105 -3.83 -5.82 7.72
C VAL A 105 -3.18 -6.97 6.99
N ARG A 106 -3.87 -7.48 5.98
CA ARG A 106 -3.41 -8.61 5.17
C ARG A 106 -3.46 -8.26 3.69
N LEU A 107 -2.36 -8.56 2.99
CA LEU A 107 -2.29 -8.48 1.54
C LEU A 107 -2.16 -9.88 0.94
N ILE A 108 -3.03 -10.18 -0.02
CA ILE A 108 -2.98 -11.44 -0.76
C ILE A 108 -2.43 -11.13 -2.15
N TYR A 109 -1.29 -11.72 -2.46
CA TYR A 109 -0.58 -11.47 -3.70
C TYR A 109 -0.92 -12.54 -4.75
N PRO A 110 -0.95 -12.16 -6.04
CA PRO A 110 -1.11 -13.12 -7.11
C PRO A 110 0.08 -14.08 -7.16
N GLU A 111 -0.17 -15.30 -7.61
CA GLU A 111 0.86 -16.30 -7.80
C GLU A 111 1.58 -16.08 -9.13
N ILE A 112 2.88 -15.78 -9.06
CA ILE A 112 3.72 -15.45 -10.23
C ILE A 112 4.59 -16.60 -10.74
N GLU A 113 4.59 -17.76 -10.06
CA GLU A 113 5.42 -18.94 -10.40
C GLU A 113 6.89 -18.58 -10.66
N GLY A 114 7.49 -17.79 -9.76
CA GLY A 114 8.86 -17.33 -9.91
C GLY A 114 9.11 -16.38 -11.08
N GLY A 115 8.06 -15.76 -11.60
CA GLY A 115 8.11 -14.84 -12.75
C GLY A 115 7.61 -15.42 -14.06
N LYS A 116 7.37 -16.73 -14.15
CA LYS A 116 6.93 -17.39 -15.42
C LYS A 116 5.58 -16.91 -15.94
N LYS A 117 4.70 -16.46 -15.04
CA LYS A 117 3.39 -15.89 -15.39
C LYS A 117 3.46 -14.44 -15.86
N LEU A 118 4.63 -13.82 -15.83
CA LEU A 118 4.84 -12.41 -16.16
C LEU A 118 5.51 -12.29 -17.52
N SER A 119 5.10 -11.28 -18.29
CA SER A 119 5.73 -10.96 -19.57
C SER A 119 7.06 -10.24 -19.33
N PRO A 120 8.19 -10.70 -19.93
CA PRO A 120 9.50 -10.09 -19.74
C PRO A 120 9.56 -8.61 -20.16
N TRP A 121 8.79 -8.21 -21.18
CA TRP A 121 8.80 -6.87 -21.77
C TRP A 121 7.83 -5.90 -21.11
N MET A 122 6.83 -6.41 -20.41
CA MET A 122 5.79 -5.59 -19.77
C MET A 122 6.35 -4.57 -18.77
N PRO A 123 7.38 -4.87 -17.96
CA PRO A 123 7.95 -3.91 -17.04
C PRO A 123 8.38 -2.58 -17.67
N LEU A 124 8.81 -2.59 -18.95
CA LEU A 124 9.27 -1.39 -19.63
C LEU A 124 8.12 -0.43 -20.00
N VAL A 125 6.92 -0.93 -20.19
CA VAL A 125 5.76 -0.12 -20.61
C VAL A 125 4.78 0.17 -19.46
N LYS A 126 4.79 -0.62 -18.39
CA LYS A 126 3.87 -0.48 -17.26
C LYS A 126 3.89 0.92 -16.65
N TRP A 127 5.05 1.56 -16.56
CA TRP A 127 5.15 2.90 -15.97
C TRP A 127 4.41 3.95 -16.80
N PHE A 128 4.49 3.88 -18.13
CA PHE A 128 3.73 4.77 -19.01
C PHE A 128 2.23 4.51 -18.91
N LEU A 129 1.86 3.22 -18.88
CA LEU A 129 0.46 2.83 -18.73
C LEU A 129 -0.11 3.18 -17.34
N ALA A 130 0.73 3.27 -16.33
CA ALA A 130 0.33 3.63 -14.97
C ALA A 130 0.11 5.16 -14.77
N ILE A 131 0.57 6.02 -15.69
CA ILE A 131 0.43 7.48 -15.55
C ILE A 131 -1.03 7.90 -15.28
N PRO A 132 -2.04 7.49 -16.07
CA PRO A 132 -3.42 7.87 -15.78
C PRO A 132 -3.94 7.32 -14.44
N LEU A 133 -3.45 6.14 -14.02
CA LEU A 133 -3.79 5.57 -12.72
C LEU A 133 -3.18 6.38 -11.57
N TYR A 134 -1.94 6.88 -11.70
CA TYR A 134 -1.34 7.77 -10.70
C TYR A 134 -2.11 9.08 -10.58
N LEU A 135 -2.50 9.70 -11.70
CA LEU A 135 -3.27 10.94 -11.68
C LEU A 135 -4.63 10.75 -10.96
N LEU A 136 -5.34 9.68 -11.28
CA LEU A 136 -6.58 9.34 -10.59
C LEU A 136 -6.34 8.97 -9.13
N GLY A 137 -5.26 8.25 -8.85
CA GLY A 137 -4.84 7.88 -7.49
C GLY A 137 -4.63 9.10 -6.58
N ILE A 138 -4.06 10.20 -7.11
CA ILE A 138 -3.92 11.46 -6.36
C ILE A 138 -5.30 12.02 -5.99
N VAL A 139 -6.26 12.00 -6.92
CA VAL A 139 -7.64 12.44 -6.62
C VAL A 139 -8.26 11.58 -5.53
N TYR A 140 -8.11 10.26 -5.60
CA TYR A 140 -8.58 9.34 -4.58
C TYR A 140 -7.87 9.52 -3.24
N ALA A 141 -6.56 9.82 -3.24
CA ALA A 141 -5.84 10.11 -2.01
C ALA A 141 -6.37 11.38 -1.31
N ILE A 142 -6.64 12.45 -2.06
CA ILE A 142 -7.25 13.67 -1.53
C ILE A 142 -8.65 13.35 -0.96
N TYR A 143 -9.44 12.57 -1.68
CA TYR A 143 -10.75 12.10 -1.20
C TYR A 143 -10.64 11.33 0.12
N ALA A 144 -9.73 10.37 0.21
CA ALA A 144 -9.51 9.60 1.43
C ALA A 144 -9.05 10.47 2.60
N LEU A 145 -8.18 11.47 2.36
CA LEU A 145 -7.75 12.41 3.39
C LEU A 145 -8.90 13.25 3.94
N ILE A 146 -9.81 13.72 3.09
CA ILE A 146 -11.02 14.46 3.51
C ILE A 146 -11.91 13.55 4.37
N LEU A 147 -12.17 12.32 3.91
CA LEU A 147 -12.98 11.36 4.67
C LEU A 147 -12.35 11.03 6.02
N THR A 148 -11.03 10.82 6.04
CA THR A 148 -10.27 10.55 7.26
C THR A 148 -10.33 11.72 8.24
N PHE A 149 -10.19 12.96 7.76
CA PHE A 149 -10.31 14.14 8.61
C PHE A 149 -11.69 14.24 9.29
N ILE A 150 -12.75 14.00 8.52
CA ILE A 150 -14.14 14.02 9.07
C ILE A 150 -14.33 12.85 10.06
N ALA A 151 -13.80 11.67 9.74
CA ALA A 151 -13.85 10.51 10.62
C ALA A 151 -13.04 10.73 11.90
N TRP A 152 -11.86 11.34 11.82
CA TRP A 152 -11.03 11.71 12.97
C TRP A 152 -11.78 12.63 13.94
N LEU A 153 -12.47 13.67 13.44
CA LEU A 153 -13.34 14.52 14.26
C LEU A 153 -14.46 13.71 14.93
N THR A 154 -15.03 12.73 14.21
CA THR A 154 -16.08 11.86 14.75
C THR A 154 -15.56 10.94 15.84
N VAL A 155 -14.36 10.36 15.65
CA VAL A 155 -13.71 9.51 16.65
C VAL A 155 -13.40 10.30 17.94
N ILE A 156 -12.82 11.51 17.84
CA ILE A 156 -12.52 12.33 19.02
C ILE A 156 -13.80 12.73 19.77
N THR A 157 -14.87 13.08 19.07
CA THR A 157 -16.10 13.56 19.71
C THR A 157 -16.97 12.42 20.21
N LYS A 158 -17.23 11.42 19.38
CA LYS A 158 -18.22 10.36 19.60
C LYS A 158 -17.60 8.99 19.94
N GLY A 159 -16.30 8.77 19.70
CA GLY A 159 -15.62 7.51 19.98
C GLY A 159 -15.93 6.37 18.99
N HIS A 160 -16.47 6.68 17.79
CA HIS A 160 -16.71 5.68 16.75
C HIS A 160 -16.27 6.19 15.38
N TYR A 161 -15.89 5.27 14.49
CA TYR A 161 -15.58 5.54 13.08
C TYR A 161 -16.80 5.21 12.21
N PRO A 162 -17.30 6.14 11.37
CA PRO A 162 -18.43 5.85 10.50
C PRO A 162 -18.09 4.76 9.46
N VAL A 163 -18.89 3.71 9.42
CA VAL A 163 -18.65 2.50 8.58
C VAL A 163 -18.45 2.86 7.10
N GLU A 164 -19.37 3.64 6.54
CA GLU A 164 -19.33 4.03 5.13
C GLU A 164 -18.00 4.72 4.74
N ARG A 165 -17.48 5.59 5.63
CA ARG A 165 -16.21 6.28 5.39
C ARG A 165 -15.02 5.34 5.52
N ALA A 166 -15.09 4.39 6.46
CA ALA A 166 -14.05 3.39 6.64
C ALA A 166 -13.90 2.54 5.38
N GLU A 167 -15.01 2.06 4.84
CA GLU A 167 -15.02 1.25 3.61
C GLU A 167 -14.43 2.01 2.42
N GLU A 168 -14.81 3.29 2.23
CA GLU A 168 -14.26 4.10 1.15
C GLU A 168 -12.75 4.35 1.29
N VAL A 169 -12.26 4.62 2.50
CA VAL A 169 -10.81 4.77 2.74
C VAL A 169 -10.07 3.47 2.47
N VAL A 170 -10.61 2.32 2.88
CA VAL A 170 -10.03 0.99 2.60
C VAL A 170 -10.00 0.72 1.09
N LYS A 171 -11.04 1.08 0.33
CA LYS A 171 -11.06 0.95 -1.13
C LYS A 171 -9.97 1.79 -1.80
N VAL A 172 -9.70 2.99 -1.28
CA VAL A 172 -8.60 3.82 -1.79
C VAL A 172 -7.24 3.18 -1.51
N ILE A 173 -7.02 2.61 -0.33
CA ILE A 173 -5.80 1.86 -0.03
C ILE A 173 -5.67 0.66 -0.97
N ALA A 174 -6.76 -0.09 -1.20
CA ALA A 174 -6.77 -1.22 -2.12
C ALA A 174 -6.46 -0.80 -3.57
N TYR A 175 -6.96 0.36 -4.00
CA TYR A 175 -6.60 0.93 -5.31
C TYR A 175 -5.09 1.16 -5.44
N TRP A 176 -4.45 1.80 -4.44
CA TRP A 176 -3.03 2.02 -4.42
C TRP A 176 -2.23 0.72 -4.40
N ASN A 177 -2.69 -0.30 -3.66
CA ASN A 177 -2.03 -1.60 -3.63
C ASN A 177 -2.08 -2.31 -5.00
N ARG A 178 -3.21 -2.22 -5.72
CA ARG A 178 -3.30 -2.73 -7.10
C ARG A 178 -2.33 -1.99 -8.02
N LEU A 179 -2.26 -0.66 -7.92
CA LEU A 179 -1.34 0.16 -8.69
C LEU A 179 0.13 -0.17 -8.39
N TYR A 180 0.50 -0.30 -7.12
CA TYR A 180 1.86 -0.68 -6.72
C TYR A 180 2.21 -2.10 -7.16
N GLY A 181 1.28 -3.04 -7.07
CA GLY A 181 1.46 -4.40 -7.58
C GLY A 181 1.77 -4.45 -9.07
N TYR A 182 1.12 -3.57 -9.84
CA TYR A 182 1.31 -3.44 -11.29
C TYR A 182 2.61 -2.70 -11.65
N ALA A 183 2.85 -1.52 -11.06
CA ALA A 183 3.89 -0.59 -11.52
C ALA A 183 5.21 -0.67 -10.76
N LEU A 184 5.22 -1.05 -9.47
CA LEU A 184 6.41 -1.07 -8.62
C LEU A 184 6.85 -2.50 -8.26
N LEU A 185 5.97 -3.31 -7.70
CA LEU A 185 6.29 -4.69 -7.38
C LEU A 185 6.36 -5.58 -8.63
N LEU A 186 5.64 -5.21 -9.70
CA LEU A 186 5.60 -5.95 -10.97
C LEU A 186 5.13 -7.41 -10.81
N VAL A 187 4.19 -7.65 -9.89
CA VAL A 187 3.67 -9.00 -9.57
C VAL A 187 2.45 -9.39 -10.42
N THR A 188 1.98 -8.51 -11.28
CA THR A 188 0.84 -8.76 -12.18
C THR A 188 1.00 -8.00 -13.48
N ASP A 189 0.56 -8.58 -14.59
CA ASP A 189 0.44 -7.90 -15.89
C ASP A 189 -0.99 -7.42 -16.18
N GLU A 190 -1.95 -7.77 -15.30
CA GLU A 190 -3.31 -7.30 -15.39
C GLU A 190 -3.39 -5.81 -15.07
N TYR A 191 -3.92 -5.02 -15.99
CA TYR A 191 -4.07 -3.58 -15.81
C TYR A 191 -5.09 -3.27 -14.71
N PRO A 192 -4.74 -2.45 -13.69
CA PRO A 192 -5.65 -2.12 -12.61
C PRO A 192 -6.90 -1.38 -13.08
N SER A 193 -8.04 -1.70 -12.49
CA SER A 193 -9.27 -0.97 -12.78
C SER A 193 -9.19 0.48 -12.27
N PHE A 194 -9.86 1.38 -12.97
CA PHE A 194 -10.00 2.78 -12.53
C PHE A 194 -10.96 2.95 -11.35
N SER A 195 -11.82 1.96 -11.09
CA SER A 195 -12.83 2.03 -10.04
C SER A 195 -12.26 1.68 -8.66
N LEU A 196 -12.92 2.17 -7.62
CA LEU A 196 -12.64 1.81 -6.22
C LEU A 196 -13.26 0.47 -5.80
N ASN A 197 -13.93 -0.24 -6.73
CA ASN A 197 -14.59 -1.52 -6.46
C ASN A 197 -13.60 -2.68 -6.40
#